data_a676c70ff34a1ed261378e081a31fdd1
#
_entry.id   a676c70ff34a1ed261378e081a31fdd1
#
_cell.length_a   1.000
_cell.length_b   1.000
_cell.length_c   1.000
_cell.angle_alpha   90.00
_cell.angle_beta   90.00
_cell.angle_gamma   90.00
#
_symmetry.space_group_name_H-M   'P 1'
#
loop_
_entity.id
_entity.type
_entity.pdbx_description
1 polymer ?
#
loop_
_entity_poly.entity_id
_entity_poly.type
_entity_poly.pdbx_seq_one_letter_code
_entity_poly.pdbx_strand_id
1 'polypeptide(L)'
;MNKIWVGCFLTSLYLPSVMAQAPLSLEERLAQMEQRLKATEARAASAEAEIKTLKGQQQAATVARAAPASPRLQLNDNGELKFYGDVEFNLDGASRTGSLTSVKTSANKSWAPGDKERWDINGRILLGFDGRRNGADGQYAGFSVQPLADMDGKMNLDDAVFFFGQQDDWKIKIGRFEAWDMFPLNQDTFIEYSGNTANDLYSDGYGYIYMMKEGRGRSSSGGNLLFSKTGDNWYFEVNTLVEDGSSLFVDQNYHGNALENRKNVVYVRPVAAWQSGAWSAAAAIESNLVNNAYGYQSQSGRWVDQSNRTGYGLTMSWNTLKSDPQDGAVVNLSTALLDAADETDFSAGINALWHRVELGYIYAHNKIDQFNMAGVTSECDGDCAILAPGRYDIHTLHTSWQLPNIMAMPNFNIYLGAYASWLDSTAAKSGNPDERYGARVRFKYFF
;
A
#
# COMPACT_ATOMS: atom_id res chain seq x y z
N MET A 1 -45.43 25.11 7.81
CA MET A 1 -46.00 25.37 9.15
C MET A 1 -46.07 24.04 9.86
N ASN A 2 -45.14 23.75 10.77
CA ASN A 2 -45.37 22.81 11.88
C ASN A 2 -44.25 23.11 12.92
N LYS A 3 -44.74 23.49 14.08
CA LYS A 3 -43.96 23.96 15.24
C LYS A 3 -43.42 22.77 16.03
N ILE A 4 -42.11 22.77 16.29
CA ILE A 4 -41.49 21.84 17.23
C ILE A 4 -41.46 22.54 18.59
N TRP A 5 -42.07 21.93 19.60
CA TRP A 5 -42.08 22.33 21.00
C TRP A 5 -40.78 21.91 21.69
N VAL A 6 -40.11 22.86 22.31
CA VAL A 6 -39.00 22.61 23.24
C VAL A 6 -39.60 22.63 24.65
N GLY A 7 -39.61 21.48 25.29
CA GLY A 7 -40.02 21.35 26.68
C GLY A 7 -38.84 21.58 27.64
N CYS A 8 -38.87 22.69 28.40
CA CYS A 8 -37.98 22.92 29.51
C CYS A 8 -38.45 22.09 30.72
N PHE A 9 -37.63 21.17 31.21
CA PHE A 9 -37.81 20.54 32.53
C PHE A 9 -37.12 21.39 33.59
N LEU A 10 -37.92 22.07 34.43
CA LEU A 10 -37.53 22.68 35.70
C LEU A 10 -37.54 21.58 36.78
N THR A 11 -36.36 21.11 37.18
CA THR A 11 -36.23 20.30 38.40
C THR A 11 -36.00 21.22 39.59
N SER A 12 -36.99 21.26 40.50
CA SER A 12 -36.92 21.92 41.77
C SER A 12 -35.90 21.24 42.71
N LEU A 13 -34.91 22.01 43.15
CA LEU A 13 -33.94 21.63 44.17
C LEU A 13 -34.65 21.57 45.52
N TYR A 14 -34.90 20.39 46.06
CA TYR A 14 -35.14 20.15 47.46
C TYR A 14 -33.79 20.05 48.17
N LEU A 15 -33.48 21.05 49.01
CA LEU A 15 -32.34 20.99 49.93
C LEU A 15 -32.81 20.24 51.20
N PRO A 16 -32.19 19.06 51.50
CA PRO A 16 -32.41 18.47 52.82
C PRO A 16 -31.62 19.28 53.88
N SER A 17 -32.29 19.65 54.92
CA SER A 17 -31.70 20.27 56.12
C SER A 17 -30.61 19.35 56.70
N VAL A 18 -29.39 19.86 56.72
CA VAL A 18 -28.23 19.17 57.32
C VAL A 18 -28.39 19.31 58.85
N MET A 19 -28.85 18.25 59.51
CA MET A 19 -28.68 18.08 60.92
C MET A 19 -27.21 17.88 61.22
N ALA A 20 -26.60 18.77 61.99
CA ALA A 20 -25.22 18.65 62.43
C ALA A 20 -25.08 17.40 63.33
N GLN A 21 -24.52 16.33 62.80
CA GLN A 21 -24.10 15.17 63.59
C GLN A 21 -22.89 15.56 64.44
N ALA A 22 -22.92 15.16 65.70
CA ALA A 22 -21.81 15.33 66.64
C ALA A 22 -20.52 14.72 66.07
N PRO A 23 -19.35 15.29 66.25
CA PRO A 23 -18.09 14.77 65.70
C PRO A 23 -17.83 13.38 66.29
N LEU A 24 -17.73 12.38 65.38
CA LEU A 24 -17.37 11.00 65.71
C LEU A 24 -16.07 10.97 66.52
N SER A 25 -16.01 10.12 67.54
CA SER A 25 -14.79 9.90 68.31
C SER A 25 -13.64 9.40 67.43
N LEU A 26 -12.43 9.58 67.91
CA LEU A 26 -11.25 9.12 67.14
C LEU A 26 -11.29 7.62 66.85
N GLU A 27 -11.80 6.84 67.81
CA GLU A 27 -11.96 5.37 67.66
C GLU A 27 -13.03 5.01 66.63
N GLU A 28 -14.15 5.72 66.56
CA GLU A 28 -15.20 5.50 65.56
C GLU A 28 -14.70 5.88 64.16
N ARG A 29 -13.86 6.91 64.00
CA ARG A 29 -13.21 7.27 62.74
C ARG A 29 -12.21 6.24 62.32
N LEU A 30 -11.44 5.66 63.21
CA LEU A 30 -10.47 4.60 62.92
C LEU A 30 -11.19 3.33 62.46
N ALA A 31 -12.25 2.92 63.20
CA ALA A 31 -13.08 1.78 62.82
C ALA A 31 -13.76 1.97 61.45
N GLN A 32 -14.22 3.19 61.15
CA GLN A 32 -14.81 3.51 59.85
C GLN A 32 -13.76 3.52 58.70
N MET A 33 -12.53 3.98 58.99
CA MET A 33 -11.42 3.89 58.02
C MET A 33 -10.99 2.46 57.80
N GLU A 34 -10.87 1.63 58.84
CA GLU A 34 -10.55 0.19 58.68
C GLU A 34 -11.61 -0.55 57.88
N GLN A 35 -12.88 -0.23 58.10
CA GLN A 35 -13.99 -0.81 57.34
C GLN A 35 -13.95 -0.39 55.85
N ARG A 36 -13.62 0.87 55.57
CA ARG A 36 -13.42 1.37 54.21
C ARG A 36 -12.18 0.75 53.54
N LEU A 37 -11.10 0.57 54.29
CA LEU A 37 -9.89 -0.08 53.77
C LEU A 37 -10.18 -1.55 53.37
N LYS A 38 -10.82 -2.30 54.28
CA LYS A 38 -11.23 -3.70 53.95
C LYS A 38 -12.19 -3.78 52.77
N ALA A 39 -13.12 -2.85 52.65
CA ALA A 39 -14.05 -2.78 51.52
C ALA A 39 -13.31 -2.43 50.20
N THR A 40 -12.28 -1.58 50.27
CA THR A 40 -11.47 -1.21 49.11
C THR A 40 -10.55 -2.32 48.72
N GLU A 41 -9.92 -3.03 49.66
CA GLU A 41 -9.10 -4.22 49.43
C GLU A 41 -9.91 -5.36 48.79
N ALA A 42 -11.14 -5.60 49.30
CA ALA A 42 -12.04 -6.60 48.69
C ALA A 42 -12.43 -6.24 47.25
N ARG A 43 -12.67 -4.95 46.97
CA ARG A 43 -12.95 -4.48 45.61
C ARG A 43 -11.73 -4.59 44.72
N ALA A 44 -10.54 -4.27 45.22
CA ALA A 44 -9.29 -4.42 44.46
C ALA A 44 -9.02 -5.91 44.12
N ALA A 45 -9.17 -6.82 45.08
CA ALA A 45 -9.03 -8.26 44.83
C ALA A 45 -10.06 -8.82 43.84
N SER A 46 -11.32 -8.32 43.90
CA SER A 46 -12.35 -8.68 42.92
C SER A 46 -12.02 -8.15 41.52
N ALA A 47 -11.57 -6.90 41.41
CA ALA A 47 -11.13 -6.32 40.13
C ALA A 47 -9.91 -7.02 39.54
N GLU A 48 -8.94 -7.40 40.39
CA GLU A 48 -7.77 -8.19 39.93
C GLU A 48 -8.17 -9.59 39.43
N ALA A 49 -9.11 -10.26 40.09
CA ALA A 49 -9.66 -11.55 39.64
C ALA A 49 -10.41 -11.42 38.32
N GLU A 50 -11.18 -10.33 38.15
CA GLU A 50 -11.91 -10.03 36.94
C GLU A 50 -10.96 -9.67 35.76
N ILE A 51 -9.92 -8.88 36.02
CA ILE A 51 -8.85 -8.59 35.05
C ILE A 51 -8.11 -9.86 34.64
N LYS A 52 -7.83 -10.75 35.58
CA LYS A 52 -7.18 -12.04 35.28
C LYS A 52 -8.07 -12.95 34.43
N THR A 53 -9.38 -12.95 34.70
CA THR A 53 -10.37 -13.70 33.91
C THR A 53 -10.52 -13.10 32.52
N LEU A 54 -10.63 -11.77 32.41
CA LEU A 54 -10.70 -11.07 31.13
C LEU A 54 -9.44 -11.23 30.31
N LYS A 55 -8.25 -11.15 30.94
CA LYS A 55 -6.98 -11.45 30.24
C LYS A 55 -6.92 -12.89 29.75
N GLY A 56 -7.39 -13.86 30.53
CA GLY A 56 -7.50 -15.25 30.11
C GLY A 56 -8.47 -15.45 28.95
N GLN A 57 -9.63 -14.80 28.98
CA GLN A 57 -10.60 -14.79 27.90
C GLN A 57 -10.08 -14.07 26.64
N GLN A 58 -9.36 -12.97 26.84
CA GLN A 58 -8.75 -12.21 25.76
C GLN A 58 -7.60 -13.00 25.10
N GLN A 59 -6.77 -13.70 25.88
CA GLN A 59 -5.76 -14.62 25.36
C GLN A 59 -6.41 -15.81 24.64
N ALA A 60 -7.47 -16.41 25.17
CA ALA A 60 -8.21 -17.48 24.50
C ALA A 60 -8.91 -16.98 23.22
N ALA A 61 -9.48 -15.77 23.22
CA ALA A 61 -10.07 -15.14 22.05
C ALA A 61 -9.01 -14.73 21.00
N THR A 62 -7.81 -14.32 21.44
CA THR A 62 -6.69 -14.01 20.54
C THR A 62 -6.12 -15.28 19.92
N VAL A 63 -6.05 -16.38 20.67
CA VAL A 63 -5.66 -17.69 20.15
C VAL A 63 -6.72 -18.25 19.20
N ALA A 64 -8.02 -18.03 19.48
CA ALA A 64 -9.11 -18.42 18.59
C ALA A 64 -9.25 -17.53 17.33
N ARG A 65 -8.63 -16.33 17.32
CA ARG A 65 -8.60 -15.40 16.18
C ARG A 65 -7.26 -15.36 15.45
N ALA A 66 -6.24 -16.01 15.98
CA ALA A 66 -5.00 -16.16 15.22
C ALA A 66 -5.33 -16.96 13.95
N ALA A 67 -5.09 -16.34 12.81
CA ALA A 67 -5.02 -17.06 11.54
C ALA A 67 -4.18 -18.32 11.75
N PRO A 68 -4.56 -19.48 11.20
CA PRO A 68 -3.76 -20.68 11.34
C PRO A 68 -2.32 -20.32 10.96
N ALA A 69 -1.41 -20.59 11.89
CA ALA A 69 0.00 -20.28 11.66
C ALA A 69 0.45 -21.03 10.41
N SER A 70 1.06 -20.35 9.48
CA SER A 70 1.60 -20.98 8.27
C SER A 70 2.42 -22.20 8.65
N PRO A 71 2.30 -23.32 7.92
CA PRO A 71 3.05 -24.53 8.21
C PRO A 71 4.54 -24.25 8.33
N ARG A 72 5.14 -24.69 9.43
CA ARG A 72 6.57 -24.52 9.70
C ARG A 72 7.21 -25.87 9.92
N LEU A 73 8.30 -26.12 9.24
CA LEU A 73 9.14 -27.28 9.44
C LEU A 73 10.41 -26.84 10.17
N GLN A 74 10.59 -27.33 11.39
CA GLN A 74 11.83 -27.15 12.11
C GLN A 74 12.89 -28.10 11.53
N LEU A 75 13.99 -27.53 11.10
CA LEU A 75 15.14 -28.27 10.62
C LEU A 75 16.14 -28.47 11.79
N ASN A 76 16.95 -29.50 11.70
CA ASN A 76 18.05 -29.67 12.65
C ASN A 76 18.95 -28.42 12.67
N ASP A 77 19.58 -28.12 13.78
CA ASP A 77 20.54 -27.03 13.94
C ASP A 77 19.95 -25.60 13.80
N ASN A 78 18.84 -25.32 14.48
CA ASN A 78 18.21 -24.00 14.55
C ASN A 78 17.72 -23.45 13.20
N GLY A 79 17.45 -24.30 12.23
CA GLY A 79 16.84 -23.94 10.96
C GLY A 79 15.31 -24.02 11.00
N GLU A 80 14.64 -23.13 10.28
CA GLU A 80 13.19 -23.12 10.08
C GLU A 80 12.89 -22.97 8.60
N LEU A 81 11.93 -23.74 8.10
CA LEU A 81 11.32 -23.55 6.79
C LEU A 81 9.84 -23.25 6.99
N LYS A 82 9.39 -22.12 6.45
CA LYS A 82 8.01 -21.67 6.49
C LYS A 82 7.42 -21.79 5.08
N PHE A 83 6.22 -22.35 4.97
CA PHE A 83 5.41 -22.35 3.79
C PHE A 83 4.19 -21.45 4.00
N TYR A 84 3.89 -20.59 3.04
CA TYR A 84 2.76 -19.67 3.10
C TYR A 84 2.33 -19.28 1.70
N GLY A 85 1.22 -18.58 1.60
CA GLY A 85 0.80 -18.03 0.32
C GLY A 85 -0.54 -17.32 0.39
N ASP A 86 -0.94 -16.83 -0.77
CA ASP A 86 -2.27 -16.31 -0.96
C ASP A 86 -2.87 -16.78 -2.31
N VAL A 87 -4.17 -16.92 -2.30
CA VAL A 87 -5.00 -17.13 -3.49
C VAL A 87 -5.84 -15.88 -3.66
N GLU A 88 -5.74 -15.22 -4.79
CA GLU A 88 -6.49 -14.02 -5.11
C GLU A 88 -7.15 -14.16 -6.48
N PHE A 89 -8.47 -14.01 -6.54
CA PHE A 89 -9.25 -13.97 -7.76
C PHE A 89 -10.22 -12.81 -7.74
N ASN A 90 -10.36 -12.15 -8.88
CA ASN A 90 -11.14 -10.95 -9.04
C ASN A 90 -12.19 -11.12 -10.13
N LEU A 91 -13.38 -10.60 -9.88
CA LEU A 91 -14.41 -10.33 -10.87
C LEU A 91 -14.47 -8.81 -11.04
N ASP A 92 -14.12 -8.31 -12.20
CA ASP A 92 -13.99 -6.89 -12.49
C ASP A 92 -15.04 -6.44 -13.53
N GLY A 93 -15.62 -5.28 -13.28
CA GLY A 93 -16.41 -4.57 -14.27
C GLY A 93 -15.97 -3.10 -14.30
N ALA A 94 -15.66 -2.58 -15.48
CA ALA A 94 -15.24 -1.21 -15.66
C ALA A 94 -15.95 -0.57 -16.86
N SER A 95 -16.09 0.75 -16.79
CA SER A 95 -16.53 1.58 -17.92
C SER A 95 -15.52 1.54 -19.06
N ARG A 96 -15.84 2.21 -20.14
CA ARG A 96 -14.95 2.40 -21.28
C ARG A 96 -13.56 2.86 -20.84
N THR A 97 -12.54 2.43 -21.55
CA THR A 97 -11.15 2.69 -21.20
C THR A 97 -10.75 4.16 -21.36
N GLY A 98 -11.23 4.86 -22.39
CA GLY A 98 -11.05 6.30 -22.53
C GLY A 98 -9.59 6.80 -22.45
N SER A 99 -9.44 8.05 -22.03
CA SER A 99 -8.12 8.74 -21.94
C SER A 99 -7.29 8.34 -20.72
N LEU A 100 -7.88 7.62 -19.76
CA LEU A 100 -7.20 7.18 -18.53
C LEU A 100 -6.50 5.81 -18.65
N THR A 101 -6.22 5.37 -19.85
CA THR A 101 -5.48 4.13 -20.10
C THR A 101 -4.20 4.42 -20.85
N SER A 102 -3.25 3.50 -20.69
CA SER A 102 -1.99 3.51 -21.46
C SER A 102 -2.25 3.48 -22.96
N VAL A 103 -1.39 4.13 -23.70
CA VAL A 103 -1.45 4.15 -25.15
C VAL A 103 -1.08 2.79 -25.71
N LYS A 104 -1.83 2.33 -26.72
CA LYS A 104 -1.46 1.15 -27.47
C LYS A 104 -0.23 1.43 -28.31
N THR A 105 0.80 0.64 -28.13
CA THR A 105 1.98 0.63 -29.00
C THR A 105 1.91 -0.51 -30.02
N SER A 106 2.78 -0.47 -31.01
CA SER A 106 2.91 -1.58 -31.98
C SER A 106 3.34 -2.90 -31.31
N ALA A 107 4.06 -2.83 -30.19
CA ALA A 107 4.47 -3.98 -29.40
C ALA A 107 3.37 -4.47 -28.47
N ASN A 108 2.62 -3.55 -27.85
CA ASN A 108 1.54 -3.87 -26.93
C ASN A 108 0.16 -3.84 -27.62
N LYS A 109 -0.17 -4.89 -28.33
CA LYS A 109 -1.44 -5.01 -29.06
C LYS A 109 -2.66 -5.27 -28.17
N SER A 110 -2.45 -5.68 -26.92
CA SER A 110 -3.55 -5.98 -25.98
C SER A 110 -4.16 -4.73 -25.36
N TRP A 111 -3.42 -3.63 -25.33
CA TRP A 111 -3.88 -2.36 -24.76
C TRP A 111 -4.44 -1.48 -25.85
N ALA A 112 -5.74 -1.40 -25.95
CA ALA A 112 -6.42 -0.47 -26.82
C ALA A 112 -7.33 0.42 -25.97
N PRO A 113 -7.14 1.76 -25.95
CA PRO A 113 -8.18 2.64 -25.53
C PRO A 113 -9.40 2.34 -26.40
N GLY A 114 -10.54 2.18 -25.80
CA GLY A 114 -11.74 1.76 -26.51
C GLY A 114 -12.99 2.40 -25.94
N ASP A 115 -14.04 2.35 -26.71
CA ASP A 115 -15.36 2.79 -26.31
C ASP A 115 -16.17 1.69 -25.57
N LYS A 116 -15.58 0.50 -25.38
CA LYS A 116 -16.24 -0.67 -24.84
C LYS A 116 -16.04 -0.80 -23.34
N GLU A 117 -17.10 -1.24 -22.67
CA GLU A 117 -17.01 -1.71 -21.29
C GLU A 117 -16.06 -2.91 -21.19
N ARG A 118 -15.36 -2.98 -20.08
CA ARG A 118 -14.46 -4.09 -19.75
C ARG A 118 -15.06 -4.94 -18.66
N TRP A 119 -15.15 -6.24 -18.93
CA TRP A 119 -15.47 -7.28 -17.95
C TRP A 119 -14.31 -8.28 -17.94
N ASP A 120 -13.84 -8.65 -16.76
CA ASP A 120 -12.69 -9.50 -16.62
C ASP A 120 -12.80 -10.42 -15.42
N ILE A 121 -12.17 -11.59 -15.53
CA ILE A 121 -11.88 -12.50 -14.42
C ILE A 121 -10.37 -12.68 -14.43
N ASN A 122 -9.72 -12.22 -13.40
CA ASN A 122 -8.27 -12.32 -13.27
C ASN A 122 -7.89 -12.82 -11.87
N GLY A 123 -6.64 -13.16 -11.68
CA GLY A 123 -6.18 -13.62 -10.38
C GLY A 123 -4.87 -14.36 -10.42
N ARG A 124 -4.42 -14.72 -9.24
CA ARG A 124 -3.13 -15.37 -9.04
C ARG A 124 -3.15 -16.30 -7.83
N ILE A 125 -2.18 -17.19 -7.80
CA ILE A 125 -1.81 -17.96 -6.62
C ILE A 125 -0.34 -17.70 -6.34
N LEU A 126 -0.03 -17.12 -5.18
CA LEU A 126 1.32 -16.93 -4.70
C LEU A 126 1.67 -18.04 -3.72
N LEU A 127 2.82 -18.68 -3.93
CA LEU A 127 3.39 -19.68 -3.05
C LEU A 127 4.69 -19.14 -2.45
N GLY A 128 4.77 -19.04 -1.13
CA GLY A 128 5.94 -18.51 -0.44
C GLY A 128 6.70 -19.61 0.31
N PHE A 129 8.02 -19.60 0.17
CA PHE A 129 8.95 -20.46 0.88
C PHE A 129 10.04 -19.60 1.52
N ASP A 130 10.04 -19.53 2.85
CA ASP A 130 11.09 -18.85 3.61
C ASP A 130 11.94 -19.89 4.35
N GLY A 131 13.23 -19.86 4.10
CA GLY A 131 14.21 -20.60 4.87
C GLY A 131 15.01 -19.65 5.75
N ARG A 132 15.17 -19.98 7.05
CA ARG A 132 15.99 -19.18 7.97
C ARG A 132 16.78 -20.10 8.88
N ARG A 133 18.04 -19.76 9.11
CA ARG A 133 18.90 -20.36 10.14
C ARG A 133 19.37 -19.28 11.09
N ASN A 134 19.23 -19.52 12.38
CA ASN A 134 19.74 -18.65 13.43
C ASN A 134 21.09 -19.15 13.88
N GLY A 135 22.09 -18.25 13.93
CA GLY A 135 23.40 -18.47 14.48
C GLY A 135 23.46 -18.11 15.97
N ALA A 136 24.66 -18.05 16.51
CA ALA A 136 24.90 -17.54 17.85
C ALA A 136 24.63 -16.02 17.91
N ASP A 137 24.35 -15.49 19.10
CA ASP A 137 24.26 -14.05 19.39
C ASP A 137 23.24 -13.27 18.53
N GLY A 138 22.16 -13.95 18.08
CA GLY A 138 21.09 -13.33 17.32
C GLY A 138 21.40 -13.09 15.83
N GLN A 139 22.53 -13.58 15.33
CA GLN A 139 22.83 -13.59 13.91
C GLN A 139 21.88 -14.54 13.16
N TYR A 140 21.60 -14.23 11.91
CA TYR A 140 20.79 -15.10 11.06
C TYR A 140 21.15 -14.95 9.59
N ALA A 141 20.85 -16.00 8.81
CA ALA A 141 20.84 -15.95 7.36
C ALA A 141 19.64 -16.75 6.84
N GLY A 142 19.14 -16.39 5.65
CA GLY A 142 18.00 -17.05 5.07
C GLY A 142 17.72 -16.64 3.64
N PHE A 143 16.65 -17.20 3.11
CA PHE A 143 16.15 -16.91 1.78
C PHE A 143 14.63 -16.82 1.78
N SER A 144 14.08 -16.15 0.77
CA SER A 144 12.66 -16.16 0.44
C SER A 144 12.52 -16.38 -1.06
N VAL A 145 11.58 -17.25 -1.45
CA VAL A 145 11.22 -17.49 -2.85
C VAL A 145 9.71 -17.51 -2.96
N GLN A 146 9.16 -16.74 -3.90
CA GLN A 146 7.72 -16.58 -4.09
C GLN A 146 7.33 -16.83 -5.56
N PRO A 147 7.17 -18.10 -5.99
CA PRO A 147 6.53 -18.42 -7.25
C PRO A 147 5.10 -17.88 -7.31
N LEU A 148 4.73 -17.37 -8.48
CA LEU A 148 3.43 -16.79 -8.74
C LEU A 148 2.82 -17.43 -9.98
N ALA A 149 1.67 -18.08 -9.84
CA ALA A 149 0.90 -18.64 -10.92
C ALA A 149 -0.24 -17.68 -11.30
N ASP A 150 -0.20 -17.15 -12.52
CA ASP A 150 -1.21 -16.25 -13.06
C ASP A 150 -2.31 -17.01 -13.82
N MET A 151 -3.49 -16.44 -13.91
CA MET A 151 -4.61 -17.01 -14.69
C MET A 151 -4.35 -17.05 -16.19
N ASP A 152 -3.41 -16.29 -16.72
CA ASP A 152 -3.01 -16.32 -18.12
C ASP A 152 -2.16 -17.57 -18.48
N GLY A 153 -1.96 -18.45 -17.52
CA GLY A 153 -1.21 -19.71 -17.70
C GLY A 153 0.30 -19.57 -17.55
N LYS A 154 0.79 -18.43 -17.06
CA LYS A 154 2.22 -18.21 -16.81
C LYS A 154 2.59 -18.50 -15.37
N MET A 155 3.80 -18.96 -15.19
CA MET A 155 4.48 -19.04 -13.92
C MET A 155 5.52 -17.92 -13.84
N ASN A 156 5.31 -16.99 -12.94
CA ASN A 156 6.19 -15.88 -12.67
C ASN A 156 6.92 -16.08 -11.34
N LEU A 157 7.87 -15.22 -11.05
CA LEU A 157 8.58 -15.17 -9.78
C LEU A 157 8.38 -13.78 -9.20
N ASP A 158 7.68 -13.70 -8.06
CA ASP A 158 7.49 -12.43 -7.36
C ASP A 158 8.77 -12.04 -6.63
N ASP A 159 9.12 -12.71 -5.56
CA ASP A 159 10.38 -12.49 -4.85
C ASP A 159 11.33 -13.69 -4.95
N ALA A 160 12.64 -13.40 -5.02
CA ALA A 160 13.74 -14.35 -4.85
C ALA A 160 14.89 -13.64 -4.16
N VAL A 161 15.05 -13.88 -2.87
CA VAL A 161 15.89 -13.08 -1.98
C VAL A 161 16.78 -13.95 -1.13
N PHE A 162 18.05 -13.59 -1.04
CA PHE A 162 18.94 -14.00 0.03
C PHE A 162 19.06 -12.85 1.05
N PHE A 163 19.02 -13.17 2.34
CA PHE A 163 19.18 -12.17 3.39
C PHE A 163 19.99 -12.70 4.56
N PHE A 164 20.67 -11.79 5.26
CA PHE A 164 21.37 -12.07 6.49
C PHE A 164 21.48 -10.81 7.35
N GLY A 165 21.75 -10.99 8.64
CA GLY A 165 21.82 -9.86 9.56
C GLY A 165 21.91 -10.23 11.02
N GLN A 166 21.66 -9.23 11.85
CA GLN A 166 21.53 -9.31 13.30
C GLN A 166 20.08 -9.01 13.66
N GLN A 167 19.48 -9.87 14.47
CA GLN A 167 18.08 -9.69 14.88
C GLN A 167 17.89 -8.34 15.58
N ASP A 168 16.82 -7.65 15.21
CA ASP A 168 16.39 -6.35 15.74
C ASP A 168 17.44 -5.22 15.58
N ASP A 169 18.46 -5.41 14.76
CA ASP A 169 19.49 -4.40 14.50
C ASP A 169 19.63 -4.12 12.99
N TRP A 170 20.37 -4.93 12.25
CA TRP A 170 20.64 -4.66 10.84
C TRP A 170 20.37 -5.87 9.95
N LYS A 171 20.09 -5.60 8.68
CA LYS A 171 19.82 -6.60 7.65
C LYS A 171 20.41 -6.19 6.31
N ILE A 172 20.93 -7.17 5.59
CA ILE A 172 21.25 -7.08 4.17
C ILE A 172 20.30 -8.02 3.41
N LYS A 173 19.76 -7.54 2.29
CA LYS A 173 18.97 -8.33 1.32
C LYS A 173 19.59 -8.18 -0.06
N ILE A 174 19.65 -9.28 -0.82
CA ILE A 174 20.15 -9.30 -2.19
C ILE A 174 19.23 -10.16 -3.01
N GLY A 175 18.81 -9.67 -4.18
CA GLY A 175 17.97 -10.44 -5.11
C GLY A 175 16.85 -9.64 -5.73
N ARG A 176 15.77 -10.34 -6.07
CA ARG A 176 14.56 -9.82 -6.66
C ARG A 176 13.55 -9.54 -5.56
N PHE A 177 13.26 -8.27 -5.26
CA PHE A 177 12.29 -7.81 -4.27
C PHE A 177 12.00 -6.31 -4.45
N GLU A 178 10.94 -5.81 -3.84
CA GLU A 178 10.62 -4.38 -3.87
C GLU A 178 11.31 -3.60 -2.75
N ALA A 179 11.63 -2.32 -3.02
CA ALA A 179 12.02 -1.33 -2.03
C ALA A 179 10.84 -0.95 -1.11
N TRP A 180 11.11 -0.13 -0.09
CA TRP A 180 10.10 0.38 0.82
C TRP A 180 8.91 0.98 0.09
N ASP A 181 7.70 0.64 0.53
CA ASP A 181 6.48 1.19 -0.04
C ASP A 181 6.12 2.52 0.64
N MET A 182 6.18 3.59 -0.14
CA MET A 182 5.83 4.94 0.29
C MET A 182 4.34 5.27 0.14
N PHE A 183 3.55 4.36 -0.42
CA PHE A 183 2.14 4.60 -0.69
C PHE A 183 1.28 3.48 -0.07
N PRO A 184 1.22 3.38 1.26
CA PRO A 184 0.56 2.27 1.93
C PRO A 184 -0.96 2.31 1.70
N LEU A 185 -1.48 1.26 1.08
CA LEU A 185 -2.91 1.03 0.89
C LEU A 185 -3.31 -0.20 1.70
N ASN A 186 -4.38 -0.07 2.51
CA ASN A 186 -4.71 -1.15 3.44
C ASN A 186 -5.40 -2.34 2.79
N GLN A 187 -6.18 -2.13 1.74
CA GLN A 187 -6.92 -3.20 1.07
C GLN A 187 -6.57 -3.34 -0.41
N ASP A 188 -6.01 -2.33 -1.02
CA ASP A 188 -5.46 -2.33 -2.39
C ASP A 188 -6.39 -2.99 -3.42
N THR A 189 -7.70 -2.70 -3.32
CA THR A 189 -8.69 -3.42 -4.13
C THR A 189 -8.90 -2.79 -5.50
N PHE A 190 -8.66 -1.49 -5.65
CA PHE A 190 -9.08 -0.73 -6.83
C PHE A 190 -8.04 0.11 -7.51
N ILE A 191 -6.89 0.31 -6.88
CA ILE A 191 -5.89 1.20 -7.45
C ILE A 191 -5.49 0.77 -8.87
N GLU A 192 -5.51 -0.53 -9.13
CA GLU A 192 -5.15 -1.12 -10.42
C GLU A 192 -6.08 -0.74 -11.58
N TYR A 193 -7.32 -0.34 -11.28
CA TYR A 193 -8.35 -0.10 -12.31
C TYR A 193 -8.93 1.31 -12.29
N SER A 194 -8.37 2.18 -11.49
CA SER A 194 -8.79 3.56 -11.33
C SER A 194 -8.15 4.54 -12.32
N GLY A 195 -7.86 4.12 -13.49
CA GLY A 195 -7.07 4.87 -14.46
C GLY A 195 -5.63 4.40 -14.45
N ASN A 196 -4.66 5.27 -14.62
CA ASN A 196 -3.26 4.92 -14.42
C ASN A 196 -3.00 4.73 -12.94
N THR A 197 -2.74 3.52 -12.56
CA THR A 197 -2.66 3.08 -11.18
C THR A 197 -1.22 2.92 -10.74
N ALA A 198 -1.03 2.68 -9.45
CA ALA A 198 0.27 2.34 -8.91
C ALA A 198 0.93 1.15 -9.61
N ASN A 199 0.14 0.22 -10.13
CA ASN A 199 0.64 -0.95 -10.84
C ASN A 199 0.96 -0.66 -12.31
N ASP A 200 0.42 0.43 -12.85
CA ASP A 200 0.69 0.90 -14.22
C ASP A 200 1.81 1.95 -14.27
N LEU A 201 2.62 2.07 -13.22
CA LEU A 201 3.74 3.01 -13.13
C LEU A 201 4.73 2.90 -14.27
N TYR A 202 4.80 1.75 -14.90
CA TYR A 202 5.75 1.42 -15.95
C TYR A 202 5.12 1.38 -17.33
N SER A 203 3.92 1.88 -17.48
CA SER A 203 3.36 2.16 -18.78
C SER A 203 4.17 3.25 -19.48
N ASP A 204 3.79 3.65 -20.65
CA ASP A 204 4.51 4.62 -21.48
C ASP A 204 4.67 6.04 -20.90
N GLY A 205 4.45 6.22 -19.62
CA GLY A 205 4.60 7.48 -18.89
C GLY A 205 3.44 8.45 -19.03
N TYR A 206 2.33 8.03 -19.59
CA TYR A 206 1.16 8.88 -19.72
C TYR A 206 0.23 8.76 -18.52
N GLY A 207 0.02 9.89 -17.82
CA GLY A 207 -1.03 10.04 -16.82
C GLY A 207 -1.00 9.02 -15.68
N TYR A 208 0.16 8.56 -15.25
CA TYR A 208 0.29 7.60 -14.17
C TYR A 208 0.43 8.27 -12.80
N ILE A 209 0.27 7.47 -11.76
CA ILE A 209 0.45 7.89 -10.38
C ILE A 209 1.85 7.49 -9.92
N TYR A 210 2.74 8.46 -9.81
CA TYR A 210 4.09 8.23 -9.29
C TYR A 210 4.07 7.96 -7.77
N MET A 211 4.74 6.92 -7.30
CA MET A 211 4.71 6.47 -5.90
C MET A 211 6.10 6.42 -5.23
N MET A 212 7.04 7.23 -5.68
CA MET A 212 8.44 7.24 -5.23
C MET A 212 9.12 5.87 -5.39
N LYS A 213 8.89 5.23 -6.51
CA LYS A 213 9.58 3.98 -6.84
C LYS A 213 9.36 3.65 -8.32
N GLU A 214 10.29 4.04 -9.20
CA GLU A 214 10.16 3.75 -10.62
C GLU A 214 10.41 2.28 -10.92
N GLY A 215 11.54 1.75 -10.51
CA GLY A 215 11.81 0.34 -10.71
C GLY A 215 11.37 -0.51 -9.53
N ARG A 216 10.56 -1.53 -9.77
CA ARG A 216 10.11 -2.45 -8.69
C ARG A 216 11.22 -3.41 -8.26
N GLY A 217 12.32 -3.52 -9.03
CA GLY A 217 13.39 -4.49 -8.75
C GLY A 217 13.00 -5.94 -9.04
N ARG A 218 11.95 -6.13 -9.82
CA ARG A 218 11.39 -7.42 -10.21
C ARG A 218 11.44 -7.65 -11.72
N SER A 219 12.27 -6.90 -12.45
CA SER A 219 12.51 -7.14 -13.86
C SER A 219 13.35 -8.41 -14.09
N SER A 220 13.41 -8.85 -15.35
CA SER A 220 14.26 -9.97 -15.75
C SER A 220 15.73 -9.57 -15.92
N SER A 221 16.04 -8.26 -15.88
CA SER A 221 17.36 -7.73 -16.26
C SER A 221 18.21 -7.28 -15.08
N GLY A 222 17.72 -7.39 -13.82
CA GLY A 222 18.46 -6.88 -12.69
C GLY A 222 17.92 -7.32 -11.34
N GLY A 223 18.27 -6.58 -10.30
CA GLY A 223 17.85 -6.84 -8.93
C GLY A 223 18.24 -5.75 -7.96
N ASN A 224 17.94 -5.98 -6.71
CA ASN A 224 18.16 -5.07 -5.59
C ASN A 224 19.25 -5.56 -4.63
N LEU A 225 19.96 -4.60 -4.06
CA LEU A 225 20.77 -4.74 -2.85
C LEU A 225 20.22 -3.76 -1.81
N LEU A 226 19.91 -4.25 -0.63
CA LEU A 226 19.39 -3.43 0.47
C LEU A 226 20.26 -3.61 1.71
N PHE A 227 20.56 -2.51 2.37
CA PHE A 227 21.01 -2.47 3.76
C PHE A 227 19.94 -1.76 4.59
N SER A 228 19.56 -2.33 5.72
CA SER A 228 18.67 -1.66 6.68
C SER A 228 19.18 -1.76 8.10
N LYS A 229 18.80 -0.76 8.90
CA LYS A 229 19.07 -0.71 10.34
C LYS A 229 17.78 -0.32 11.07
N THR A 230 17.48 -1.07 12.13
CA THR A 230 16.33 -0.85 13.01
C THR A 230 16.82 -0.33 14.36
N GLY A 231 16.18 0.68 14.90
CA GLY A 231 16.31 1.15 16.27
C GLY A 231 14.97 1.12 16.98
N ASP A 232 14.86 1.65 18.20
CA ASP A 232 13.64 1.58 19.02
C ASP A 232 12.41 2.13 18.29
N ASN A 233 12.54 3.32 17.70
CA ASN A 233 11.47 4.02 16.99
C ASN A 233 11.83 4.34 15.54
N TRP A 234 13.03 3.99 15.08
CA TRP A 234 13.54 4.36 13.78
C TRP A 234 13.90 3.14 12.94
N TYR A 235 13.64 3.25 11.66
CA TYR A 235 14.10 2.34 10.63
C TYR A 235 14.78 3.14 9.53
N PHE A 236 15.95 2.70 9.11
CA PHE A 236 16.69 3.25 7.99
C PHE A 236 16.96 2.17 6.96
N GLU A 237 16.81 2.53 5.70
CA GLU A 237 17.06 1.64 4.58
C GLU A 237 17.80 2.39 3.48
N VAL A 238 18.77 1.74 2.86
CA VAL A 238 19.31 2.13 1.57
C VAL A 238 19.12 0.96 0.63
N ASN A 239 18.21 1.12 -0.34
CA ASN A 239 17.99 0.17 -1.40
C ASN A 239 18.72 0.65 -2.66
N THR A 240 19.38 -0.27 -3.36
CA THR A 240 20.05 0.01 -4.64
C THR A 240 19.51 -0.95 -5.68
N LEU A 241 18.84 -0.41 -6.71
CA LEU A 241 18.38 -1.15 -7.89
C LEU A 241 19.41 -1.04 -8.99
N VAL A 242 19.75 -2.18 -9.61
CA VAL A 242 20.60 -2.24 -10.80
C VAL A 242 19.89 -3.05 -11.87
N GLU A 243 19.52 -2.42 -12.98
CA GLU A 243 18.84 -3.11 -14.09
C GLU A 243 18.98 -2.36 -15.42
N ASP A 244 18.51 -2.97 -16.51
CA ASP A 244 18.31 -2.31 -17.78
C ASP A 244 17.24 -1.21 -17.63
N GLY A 245 17.62 0.05 -17.84
CA GLY A 245 16.72 1.17 -17.64
C GLY A 245 15.52 1.19 -18.58
N SER A 246 15.60 0.61 -19.78
CA SER A 246 14.46 0.49 -20.67
C SER A 246 13.40 -0.49 -20.14
N SER A 247 13.78 -1.44 -19.28
CA SER A 247 12.87 -2.40 -18.66
C SER A 247 11.98 -1.80 -17.57
N LEU A 248 12.22 -0.55 -17.18
CA LEU A 248 11.34 0.20 -16.27
C LEU A 248 9.97 0.48 -16.91
N PHE A 249 9.89 0.46 -18.22
CA PHE A 249 8.72 0.88 -18.99
C PHE A 249 8.16 -0.28 -19.82
N VAL A 250 6.83 -0.34 -19.91
CA VAL A 250 6.14 -1.37 -20.68
C VAL A 250 6.56 -1.31 -22.13
N ASP A 251 6.89 -2.48 -22.69
CA ASP A 251 7.37 -2.64 -24.06
C ASP A 251 8.57 -1.75 -24.42
N GLN A 252 9.32 -1.30 -23.41
CA GLN A 252 10.46 -0.40 -23.58
C GLN A 252 10.07 0.92 -24.29
N ASN A 253 8.84 1.37 -24.09
CA ASN A 253 8.36 2.64 -24.65
C ASN A 253 8.06 3.62 -23.52
N TYR A 254 8.42 4.89 -23.74
CA TYR A 254 8.16 5.99 -22.84
C TYR A 254 7.81 7.25 -23.59
N HIS A 255 6.69 7.86 -23.30
CA HIS A 255 6.14 9.01 -24.04
C HIS A 255 6.05 8.77 -25.55
N GLY A 256 5.67 7.55 -25.95
CA GLY A 256 5.62 7.14 -27.36
C GLY A 256 6.98 6.96 -28.06
N ASN A 257 8.08 7.07 -27.32
CA ASN A 257 9.42 6.82 -27.83
C ASN A 257 9.88 5.41 -27.46
N ALA A 258 10.40 4.67 -28.44
CA ALA A 258 11.09 3.42 -28.18
C ALA A 258 12.44 3.73 -27.50
N LEU A 259 12.66 3.16 -26.34
CA LEU A 259 13.86 3.35 -25.56
C LEU A 259 14.97 2.38 -25.97
N GLU A 260 16.18 2.88 -26.01
CA GLU A 260 17.41 2.10 -26.15
C GLU A 260 18.17 2.11 -24.83
N ASN A 261 18.53 0.93 -24.34
CA ASN A 261 19.41 0.80 -23.18
C ASN A 261 20.88 0.85 -23.62
N ARG A 262 21.68 1.68 -22.99
CA ARG A 262 23.13 1.80 -23.24
C ARG A 262 23.97 1.31 -22.07
N LYS A 263 23.43 1.41 -20.84
CA LYS A 263 24.07 0.99 -19.61
C LYS A 263 22.98 0.61 -18.61
N ASN A 264 23.29 -0.21 -17.66
CA ASN A 264 22.37 -0.41 -16.54
C ASN A 264 22.22 0.87 -15.74
N VAL A 265 21.02 1.13 -15.27
CA VAL A 265 20.74 2.14 -14.25
C VAL A 265 21.22 1.67 -12.89
N VAL A 266 21.54 2.61 -12.03
CA VAL A 266 21.81 2.37 -10.60
C VAL A 266 20.97 3.37 -9.81
N TYR A 267 19.79 2.97 -9.40
CA TYR A 267 18.99 3.76 -8.48
C TYR A 267 19.44 3.54 -7.06
N VAL A 268 19.60 4.63 -6.31
CA VAL A 268 19.85 4.59 -4.87
C VAL A 268 18.65 5.22 -4.17
N ARG A 269 18.11 4.50 -3.19
CA ARG A 269 16.87 4.84 -2.48
C ARG A 269 17.09 4.83 -0.96
N PRO A 270 17.59 5.93 -0.36
CA PRO A 270 17.59 6.08 1.09
C PRO A 270 16.17 6.33 1.61
N VAL A 271 15.82 5.63 2.69
CA VAL A 271 14.55 5.76 3.41
C VAL A 271 14.84 5.95 4.89
N ALA A 272 14.14 6.88 5.52
CA ALA A 272 14.05 7.00 6.97
C ALA A 272 12.59 6.88 7.39
N ALA A 273 12.29 5.96 8.29
CA ALA A 273 10.95 5.78 8.84
C ALA A 273 10.99 5.86 10.36
N TRP A 274 9.95 6.44 10.94
CA TRP A 274 9.76 6.60 12.37
C TRP A 274 8.39 6.09 12.78
N GLN A 275 8.31 5.46 13.95
CA GLN A 275 7.06 4.98 14.54
C GLN A 275 7.05 5.22 16.04
N SER A 276 5.93 5.77 16.57
CA SER A 276 5.70 5.90 18.00
C SER A 276 4.20 5.84 18.30
N GLY A 277 3.79 4.89 19.15
CA GLY A 277 2.38 4.63 19.43
C GLY A 277 1.58 4.32 18.17
N ALA A 278 0.52 5.09 17.93
CA ALA A 278 -0.32 4.95 16.74
C ALA A 278 0.24 5.67 15.50
N TRP A 279 1.26 6.49 15.64
CA TRP A 279 1.80 7.31 14.56
C TRP A 279 3.01 6.67 13.91
N SER A 280 3.10 6.79 12.60
CA SER A 280 4.30 6.52 11.83
C SER A 280 4.47 7.54 10.71
N ALA A 281 5.70 7.79 10.32
CA ALA A 281 6.05 8.64 9.20
C ALA A 281 7.29 8.07 8.50
N ALA A 282 7.38 8.26 7.19
CA ALA A 282 8.57 7.90 6.43
C ALA A 282 8.84 8.96 5.36
N ALA A 283 10.13 9.17 5.08
CA ALA A 283 10.61 10.00 4.00
C ALA A 283 11.64 9.24 3.19
N ALA A 284 11.63 9.42 1.89
CA ALA A 284 12.55 8.75 0.99
C ALA A 284 12.92 9.63 -0.21
N ILE A 285 14.04 9.31 -0.80
CA ILE A 285 14.52 9.87 -2.07
C ILE A 285 14.91 8.69 -2.94
N GLU A 286 14.68 8.76 -4.25
CA GLU A 286 15.33 7.89 -5.21
C GLU A 286 16.03 8.71 -6.29
N SER A 287 17.17 8.25 -6.76
CA SER A 287 17.87 8.91 -7.86
C SER A 287 18.69 7.89 -8.65
N ASN A 288 18.61 7.97 -9.97
CA ASN A 288 19.51 7.23 -10.83
C ASN A 288 20.88 7.93 -10.87
N LEU A 289 21.94 7.18 -10.59
CA LEU A 289 23.31 7.71 -10.55
C LEU A 289 24.05 7.60 -11.90
N VAL A 290 23.44 6.96 -12.90
CA VAL A 290 24.11 6.67 -14.19
C VAL A 290 23.49 7.51 -15.31
N ASN A 291 24.19 8.55 -15.71
CA ASN A 291 23.81 9.39 -16.83
C ASN A 291 23.93 8.65 -18.18
N ASN A 292 23.06 9.01 -19.14
CA ASN A 292 23.00 8.38 -20.45
C ASN A 292 22.90 6.84 -20.38
N ALA A 293 22.12 6.35 -19.42
CA ALA A 293 21.90 4.93 -19.25
C ALA A 293 20.89 4.41 -20.28
N TYR A 294 19.80 5.13 -20.50
CA TYR A 294 18.80 4.84 -21.50
C TYR A 294 18.18 6.13 -22.07
N GLY A 295 17.54 6.04 -23.19
CA GLY A 295 16.92 7.18 -23.87
C GLY A 295 16.47 6.78 -25.27
N TYR A 296 16.26 7.77 -26.12
CA TYR A 296 15.80 7.53 -27.49
C TYR A 296 16.51 8.41 -28.51
N GLN A 297 16.43 8.01 -29.79
CA GLN A 297 16.87 8.82 -30.91
C GLN A 297 15.72 9.72 -31.34
N SER A 298 15.92 11.05 -31.30
CA SER A 298 14.95 12.00 -31.84
C SER A 298 14.86 11.87 -33.38
N GLN A 299 13.83 12.47 -33.97
CA GLN A 299 13.67 12.49 -35.45
C GLN A 299 14.88 13.12 -36.18
N SER A 300 15.62 14.02 -35.51
CA SER A 300 16.85 14.59 -36.05
C SER A 300 18.09 13.70 -35.88
N GLY A 301 17.95 12.50 -35.33
CA GLY A 301 19.05 11.59 -35.03
C GLY A 301 19.84 11.98 -33.76
N ARG A 302 19.37 12.95 -32.97
CA ARG A 302 20.01 13.34 -31.71
C ARG A 302 19.56 12.40 -30.59
N TRP A 303 20.52 11.94 -29.79
CA TRP A 303 20.24 11.20 -28.58
C TRP A 303 19.58 12.10 -27.52
N VAL A 304 18.50 11.63 -26.92
CA VAL A 304 17.81 12.24 -25.79
C VAL A 304 17.93 11.30 -24.59
N ASP A 305 18.67 11.75 -23.59
CA ASP A 305 18.87 11.00 -22.34
C ASP A 305 17.60 11.10 -21.49
N GLN A 306 17.00 9.96 -21.16
CA GLN A 306 15.82 9.85 -20.27
C GLN A 306 16.19 9.31 -18.88
N SER A 307 17.47 9.08 -18.61
CA SER A 307 17.93 8.44 -17.39
C SER A 307 18.20 9.41 -16.23
N ASN A 308 18.07 10.72 -16.44
CA ASN A 308 18.21 11.74 -15.40
C ASN A 308 16.87 11.88 -14.65
N ARG A 309 16.71 11.15 -13.54
CA ARG A 309 15.46 11.04 -12.80
C ARG A 309 15.73 11.05 -11.31
N THR A 310 14.97 11.85 -10.59
CA THR A 310 15.02 11.93 -9.12
C THR A 310 13.63 12.02 -8.54
N GLY A 311 13.34 11.20 -7.58
CA GLY A 311 12.06 11.13 -6.92
C GLY A 311 12.16 11.40 -5.43
N TYR A 312 11.07 11.89 -4.85
CA TYR A 312 10.93 12.21 -3.43
C TYR A 312 9.61 11.65 -2.92
N GLY A 313 9.59 11.14 -1.70
CA GLY A 313 8.37 10.62 -1.09
C GLY A 313 8.27 10.98 0.39
N LEU A 314 7.05 11.25 0.84
CA LEU A 314 6.71 11.46 2.23
C LEU A 314 5.39 10.77 2.54
N THR A 315 5.34 10.00 3.63
CA THR A 315 4.12 9.37 4.11
C THR A 315 3.93 9.55 5.61
N MET A 316 2.69 9.62 6.03
CA MET A 316 2.28 9.59 7.43
C MET A 316 1.14 8.58 7.61
N SER A 317 1.13 7.88 8.72
CA SER A 317 0.05 6.96 9.07
C SER A 317 -0.33 7.12 10.54
N TRP A 318 -1.63 7.12 10.79
CA TRP A 318 -2.20 6.97 12.13
C TRP A 318 -2.97 5.65 12.16
N ASN A 319 -2.56 4.72 13.02
CA ASN A 319 -3.09 3.36 13.06
C ASN A 319 -3.36 2.93 14.49
N THR A 320 -4.61 2.84 14.86
CA THR A 320 -5.06 2.37 16.17
C THR A 320 -5.53 0.92 16.18
N LEU A 321 -5.59 0.23 15.02
CA LEU A 321 -5.97 -1.18 14.94
C LEU A 321 -5.06 -2.11 15.74
N LYS A 322 -3.80 -1.72 15.98
CA LYS A 322 -2.87 -2.51 16.80
C LYS A 322 -3.27 -2.51 18.28
N SER A 323 -3.81 -1.41 18.77
CA SER A 323 -4.28 -1.26 20.15
C SER A 323 -5.77 -1.58 20.32
N ASP A 324 -6.55 -1.38 19.28
CA ASP A 324 -7.99 -1.65 19.25
C ASP A 324 -8.37 -2.35 17.94
N PRO A 325 -8.26 -3.69 17.88
CA PRO A 325 -8.54 -4.46 16.66
C PRO A 325 -10.02 -4.47 16.24
N GLN A 326 -10.94 -4.03 17.10
CA GLN A 326 -12.38 -4.04 16.81
C GLN A 326 -12.88 -2.69 16.29
N ASP A 327 -12.53 -1.61 16.98
CA ASP A 327 -13.04 -0.27 16.69
C ASP A 327 -11.94 0.70 16.24
N GLY A 328 -10.71 0.24 16.16
CA GLY A 328 -9.59 1.03 15.66
C GLY A 328 -9.74 1.44 14.21
N ALA A 329 -9.02 2.48 13.85
CA ALA A 329 -8.98 3.02 12.49
C ALA A 329 -7.53 3.19 12.00
N VAL A 330 -7.40 3.24 10.69
CA VAL A 330 -6.13 3.61 10.02
C VAL A 330 -6.41 4.79 9.10
N VAL A 331 -5.54 5.78 9.12
CA VAL A 331 -5.53 6.87 8.15
C VAL A 331 -4.11 7.01 7.63
N ASN A 332 -3.93 6.90 6.31
CA ASN A 332 -2.66 7.12 5.65
C ASN A 332 -2.73 8.38 4.78
N LEU A 333 -1.66 9.15 4.79
CA LEU A 333 -1.41 10.27 3.89
C LEU A 333 -0.06 10.04 3.23
N SER A 334 0.00 10.08 1.91
CA SER A 334 1.21 9.85 1.14
C SER A 334 1.36 10.90 0.05
N THR A 335 2.58 11.29 -0.24
CA THR A 335 2.91 12.20 -1.34
C THR A 335 4.19 11.73 -2.01
N ALA A 336 4.28 11.93 -3.32
CA ALA A 336 5.49 11.68 -4.09
C ALA A 336 5.67 12.75 -5.18
N LEU A 337 6.91 13.05 -5.51
CA LEU A 337 7.31 13.98 -6.56
C LEU A 337 8.41 13.35 -7.39
N LEU A 338 8.25 13.32 -8.70
CA LEU A 338 9.26 12.92 -9.68
C LEU A 338 9.72 14.15 -10.47
N ASP A 339 11.02 14.31 -10.57
CA ASP A 339 11.70 15.23 -11.48
C ASP A 339 12.51 14.40 -12.49
N ALA A 340 12.07 14.42 -13.74
CA ALA A 340 12.61 13.63 -14.82
C ALA A 340 12.85 14.47 -16.06
N ALA A 341 13.57 13.95 -17.03
CA ALA A 341 13.76 14.62 -18.32
C ALA A 341 12.40 14.74 -19.02
N ASP A 342 12.04 15.95 -19.40
CA ASP A 342 10.78 16.28 -20.09
C ASP A 342 9.49 15.96 -19.30
N GLU A 343 9.59 15.73 -17.99
CA GLU A 343 8.45 15.38 -17.14
C GLU A 343 8.63 15.77 -15.68
N THR A 344 7.55 16.22 -15.07
CA THR A 344 7.45 16.41 -13.62
C THR A 344 6.11 15.86 -13.15
N ASP A 345 6.15 14.93 -12.20
CA ASP A 345 4.96 14.29 -11.67
C ASP A 345 4.84 14.50 -10.16
N PHE A 346 3.64 14.78 -9.72
CA PHE A 346 3.29 14.84 -8.32
C PHE A 346 2.10 13.94 -8.04
N SER A 347 2.15 13.19 -6.96
CA SER A 347 1.00 12.43 -6.48
C SER A 347 0.77 12.68 -5.00
N ALA A 348 -0.48 12.61 -4.59
CA ALA A 348 -0.90 12.64 -3.21
C ALA A 348 -2.07 11.68 -3.02
N GLY A 349 -2.05 10.94 -1.93
CA GLY A 349 -3.14 10.02 -1.59
C GLY A 349 -3.47 10.09 -0.11
N ILE A 350 -4.75 9.98 0.18
CA ILE A 350 -5.27 9.76 1.52
C ILE A 350 -6.22 8.58 1.48
N ASN A 351 -6.03 7.62 2.39
CA ASN A 351 -7.01 6.58 2.62
C ASN A 351 -7.30 6.40 4.09
N ALA A 352 -8.53 6.01 4.40
CA ALA A 352 -8.99 5.74 5.74
C ALA A 352 -9.69 4.38 5.79
N LEU A 353 -9.28 3.53 6.71
CA LEU A 353 -9.90 2.24 7.00
C LEU A 353 -10.55 2.29 8.38
N TRP A 354 -11.85 2.02 8.44
CA TRP A 354 -12.62 1.93 9.67
C TRP A 354 -13.74 0.91 9.53
N HIS A 355 -13.95 0.05 10.54
CA HIS A 355 -14.95 -1.02 10.50
C HIS A 355 -14.94 -1.83 9.19
N ARG A 356 -13.72 -2.09 8.65
CA ARG A 356 -13.52 -2.86 7.42
C ARG A 356 -13.97 -2.17 6.14
N VAL A 357 -14.36 -0.91 6.23
CA VAL A 357 -14.60 -0.05 5.07
C VAL A 357 -13.39 0.82 4.86
N GLU A 358 -12.87 0.82 3.65
CA GLU A 358 -11.85 1.75 3.20
C GLU A 358 -12.46 2.79 2.28
N LEU A 359 -12.08 4.04 2.51
CA LEU A 359 -12.32 5.17 1.63
C LEU A 359 -10.97 5.78 1.27
N GLY A 360 -10.74 6.04 0.01
CA GLY A 360 -9.51 6.65 -0.45
C GLY A 360 -9.73 7.65 -1.55
N TYR A 361 -8.82 8.62 -1.59
CA TYR A 361 -8.71 9.59 -2.66
C TYR A 361 -7.25 9.71 -3.08
N ILE A 362 -7.00 9.67 -4.39
CA ILE A 362 -5.68 9.80 -4.99
C ILE A 362 -5.75 10.94 -6.01
N TYR A 363 -4.78 11.81 -5.95
CA TYR A 363 -4.53 12.86 -6.92
C TYR A 363 -3.17 12.64 -7.58
N ALA A 364 -3.13 12.74 -8.90
CA ALA A 364 -1.89 12.74 -9.66
C ALA A 364 -1.86 13.94 -10.60
N HIS A 365 -0.73 14.64 -10.63
CA HIS A 365 -0.45 15.74 -11.53
C HIS A 365 0.78 15.39 -12.35
N ASN A 366 0.61 15.25 -13.65
CA ASN A 366 1.70 14.97 -14.58
C ASN A 366 1.87 16.14 -15.53
N LYS A 367 3.08 16.68 -15.60
CA LYS A 367 3.47 17.69 -16.60
C LYS A 367 4.47 17.07 -17.54
N ILE A 368 4.06 16.87 -18.79
CA ILE A 368 4.85 16.23 -19.84
C ILE A 368 5.17 17.28 -20.91
N ASP A 369 6.46 17.55 -21.12
CA ASP A 369 6.91 18.60 -22.03
C ASP A 369 7.10 18.09 -23.47
N GLN A 370 7.36 16.78 -23.64
CA GLN A 370 7.51 16.18 -24.97
C GLN A 370 6.79 14.83 -25.07
N PHE A 371 6.16 14.61 -26.22
CA PHE A 371 5.54 13.34 -26.55
C PHE A 371 5.75 13.03 -28.03
N ASN A 372 6.21 11.82 -28.35
CA ASN A 372 6.39 11.37 -29.74
C ASN A 372 5.29 10.40 -30.15
N MET A 373 4.40 10.85 -31.00
CA MET A 373 3.31 10.02 -31.52
C MET A 373 3.73 9.05 -32.63
N ALA A 374 4.95 9.14 -33.15
CA ALA A 374 5.40 8.33 -34.29
C ALA A 374 5.50 6.82 -33.99
N GLY A 375 5.68 6.44 -32.71
CA GLY A 375 5.67 5.04 -32.26
C GLY A 375 4.29 4.50 -31.91
N VAL A 376 3.28 5.35 -31.88
CA VAL A 376 1.91 4.98 -31.52
C VAL A 376 1.18 4.58 -32.79
N THR A 377 0.78 3.33 -32.89
CA THR A 377 -0.02 2.89 -34.05
C THR A 377 -1.45 3.39 -33.91
N SER A 378 -1.87 4.18 -34.88
CA SER A 378 -3.23 4.71 -35.02
C SER A 378 -4.23 3.65 -35.53
N GLU A 379 -4.09 2.39 -35.16
CA GLU A 379 -5.12 1.37 -35.44
C GLU A 379 -6.32 1.49 -34.52
N CYS A 380 -6.67 2.69 -34.14
CA CYS A 380 -7.91 2.97 -33.48
C CYS A 380 -8.84 3.56 -34.53
N ASP A 381 -10.00 2.95 -34.73
CA ASP A 381 -11.10 3.48 -35.56
C ASP A 381 -11.65 4.81 -34.98
N GLY A 382 -10.85 5.84 -35.03
CA GLY A 382 -11.24 7.20 -34.68
C GLY A 382 -11.22 7.61 -33.19
N ASP A 383 -11.06 6.68 -32.25
CA ASP A 383 -11.26 6.92 -30.82
C ASP A 383 -10.00 6.73 -29.95
N CYS A 384 -8.81 6.83 -30.51
CA CYS A 384 -7.57 6.81 -29.72
C CYS A 384 -7.37 8.09 -28.93
N ALA A 385 -6.98 7.94 -27.67
CA ALA A 385 -6.47 9.07 -26.90
C ALA A 385 -5.27 9.66 -27.64
N ILE A 386 -5.41 10.88 -28.13
CA ILE A 386 -4.27 11.62 -28.70
C ILE A 386 -3.56 12.22 -27.48
N LEU A 387 -2.43 11.63 -27.15
CA LEU A 387 -1.57 12.17 -26.13
C LEU A 387 -0.74 13.30 -26.73
N ALA A 388 -0.70 14.39 -26.02
CA ALA A 388 0.07 15.58 -26.41
C ALA A 388 0.82 16.10 -25.20
N PRO A 389 1.92 16.83 -25.38
CA PRO A 389 2.54 17.56 -24.29
C PRO A 389 1.51 18.43 -23.58
N GLY A 390 1.57 18.48 -22.26
CA GLY A 390 0.60 19.23 -21.47
C GLY A 390 0.59 18.84 -20.01
N ARG A 391 -0.43 19.31 -19.32
CA ARG A 391 -0.71 18.95 -17.93
C ARG A 391 -1.91 18.01 -17.87
N TYR A 392 -1.79 17.02 -17.01
CA TYR A 392 -2.77 15.98 -16.79
C TYR A 392 -3.01 15.86 -15.28
N ASP A 393 -4.21 16.23 -14.85
CA ASP A 393 -4.67 16.11 -13.47
C ASP A 393 -5.62 14.94 -13.37
N ILE A 394 -5.24 13.91 -12.61
CA ILE A 394 -6.03 12.68 -12.43
C ILE A 394 -6.52 12.64 -10.99
N HIS A 395 -7.82 12.48 -10.85
CA HIS A 395 -8.49 12.33 -9.56
C HIS A 395 -9.10 10.94 -9.49
N THR A 396 -8.89 10.23 -8.38
CA THR A 396 -9.45 8.90 -8.16
C THR A 396 -10.07 8.83 -6.77
N LEU A 397 -11.36 8.51 -6.72
CA LEU A 397 -12.04 8.10 -5.50
C LEU A 397 -12.22 6.60 -5.53
N HIS A 398 -11.88 5.93 -4.43
CA HIS A 398 -12.09 4.49 -4.30
C HIS A 398 -12.63 4.14 -2.92
N THR A 399 -13.36 3.03 -2.86
CA THR A 399 -13.88 2.46 -1.62
C THR A 399 -13.85 0.96 -1.71
N SER A 400 -13.61 0.30 -0.58
CA SER A 400 -13.74 -1.14 -0.47
C SER A 400 -14.35 -1.54 0.86
N TRP A 401 -14.99 -2.70 0.90
CA TRP A 401 -15.56 -3.31 2.09
C TRP A 401 -15.10 -4.75 2.22
N GLN A 402 -14.45 -5.06 3.33
CA GLN A 402 -14.01 -6.42 3.64
C GLN A 402 -15.11 -7.22 4.32
N LEU A 403 -15.49 -8.34 3.74
CA LEU A 403 -16.30 -9.40 4.33
C LEU A 403 -15.35 -10.51 4.80
N PRO A 404 -15.03 -10.63 6.09
CA PRO A 404 -14.04 -11.57 6.58
C PRO A 404 -14.64 -12.92 6.93
N ASN A 405 -13.77 -13.91 7.08
CA ASN A 405 -14.09 -15.23 7.62
C ASN A 405 -15.23 -15.93 6.86
N ILE A 406 -15.21 -15.84 5.55
CA ILE A 406 -16.21 -16.50 4.70
C ILE A 406 -16.24 -18.00 4.97
N MET A 407 -17.42 -18.58 5.07
CA MET A 407 -17.65 -20.01 5.42
C MET A 407 -16.99 -20.40 6.76
N ALA A 408 -16.88 -19.47 7.71
CA ALA A 408 -16.19 -19.64 8.98
C ALA A 408 -14.69 -19.98 8.86
N MET A 409 -14.06 -19.71 7.73
CA MET A 409 -12.63 -19.85 7.51
C MET A 409 -11.92 -18.52 7.82
N PRO A 410 -11.07 -18.43 8.86
CA PRO A 410 -10.54 -17.16 9.36
C PRO A 410 -9.66 -16.39 8.36
N ASN A 411 -9.15 -17.06 7.35
CA ASN A 411 -8.25 -16.46 6.35
C ASN A 411 -8.90 -16.26 4.99
N PHE A 412 -10.19 -16.60 4.85
CA PHE A 412 -10.93 -16.38 3.62
C PHE A 412 -11.74 -15.10 3.72
N ASN A 413 -11.43 -14.15 2.87
CA ASN A 413 -12.06 -12.84 2.83
C ASN A 413 -12.62 -12.57 1.42
N ILE A 414 -13.73 -11.83 1.37
CA ILE A 414 -14.24 -11.23 0.14
C ILE A 414 -14.15 -9.73 0.30
N TYR A 415 -13.66 -9.03 -0.72
CA TYR A 415 -13.63 -7.57 -0.78
C TYR A 415 -14.58 -7.11 -1.88
N LEU A 416 -15.46 -6.19 -1.53
CA LEU A 416 -16.35 -5.51 -2.47
C LEU A 416 -15.86 -4.08 -2.59
N GLY A 417 -15.78 -3.58 -3.80
CA GLY A 417 -15.34 -2.24 -3.91
C GLY A 417 -15.77 -1.56 -5.22
N ALA A 418 -15.58 -0.23 -5.24
CA ALA A 418 -15.87 0.62 -6.37
C ALA A 418 -14.89 1.78 -6.45
N TYR A 419 -14.66 2.29 -7.65
CA TYR A 419 -13.84 3.45 -7.89
C TYR A 419 -14.45 4.34 -8.98
N ALA A 420 -14.05 5.61 -8.96
CA ALA A 420 -14.27 6.55 -10.04
C ALA A 420 -13.01 7.42 -10.20
N SER A 421 -12.56 7.55 -11.45
CA SER A 421 -11.43 8.40 -11.82
C SER A 421 -11.88 9.37 -12.91
N TRP A 422 -11.32 10.57 -12.88
CA TRP A 422 -11.52 11.56 -13.93
C TRP A 422 -10.23 12.31 -14.20
N LEU A 423 -10.10 12.74 -15.44
CA LEU A 423 -8.95 13.45 -15.97
C LEU A 423 -9.36 14.89 -16.35
N ASP A 424 -8.60 15.86 -15.87
CA ASP A 424 -8.56 17.22 -16.41
C ASP A 424 -7.23 17.43 -17.11
N SER A 425 -7.25 17.88 -18.35
CA SER A 425 -6.06 18.01 -19.18
C SER A 425 -6.06 19.31 -19.97
N THR A 426 -4.89 19.93 -20.05
CA THR A 426 -4.65 21.07 -20.97
C THR A 426 -4.28 20.63 -22.38
N ALA A 427 -4.03 19.32 -22.58
CA ALA A 427 -3.77 18.77 -23.91
C ALA A 427 -5.02 18.82 -24.81
N ALA A 428 -4.82 18.66 -26.12
CA ALA A 428 -5.94 18.58 -27.07
C ALA A 428 -6.88 17.44 -26.67
N LYS A 429 -8.18 17.74 -26.56
CA LYS A 429 -9.19 16.73 -26.26
C LYS A 429 -9.28 15.72 -27.39
N SER A 430 -9.19 14.46 -27.06
CA SER A 430 -9.20 13.36 -28.02
C SER A 430 -10.62 12.94 -28.46
N GLY A 431 -11.66 13.43 -27.81
CA GLY A 431 -13.04 12.94 -27.99
C GLY A 431 -13.34 11.68 -27.12
N ASN A 432 -12.33 11.09 -26.51
CA ASN A 432 -12.51 9.97 -25.59
C ASN A 432 -13.08 10.43 -24.24
N PRO A 433 -13.76 9.55 -23.49
CA PRO A 433 -14.18 9.87 -22.13
C PRO A 433 -12.99 10.20 -21.24
N ASP A 434 -13.11 11.30 -20.50
CA ASP A 434 -12.15 11.70 -19.46
C ASP A 434 -12.49 11.08 -18.10
N GLU A 435 -13.45 10.16 -18.07
CA GLU A 435 -13.95 9.49 -16.88
C GLU A 435 -13.82 7.98 -17.00
N ARG A 436 -13.48 7.34 -15.89
CA ARG A 436 -13.47 5.89 -15.74
C ARG A 436 -13.99 5.48 -14.39
N TYR A 437 -14.88 4.51 -14.35
CA TYR A 437 -15.41 3.96 -13.12
C TYR A 437 -15.54 2.44 -13.22
N GLY A 438 -15.54 1.77 -12.08
CA GLY A 438 -15.68 0.34 -12.05
C GLY A 438 -15.94 -0.21 -10.65
N ALA A 439 -16.15 -1.52 -10.63
CA ALA A 439 -16.34 -2.27 -9.40
C ALA A 439 -15.60 -3.60 -9.48
N ARG A 440 -15.21 -4.12 -8.32
CA ARG A 440 -14.51 -5.39 -8.18
C ARG A 440 -15.09 -6.22 -7.05
N VAL A 441 -15.18 -7.52 -7.27
CA VAL A 441 -15.31 -8.51 -6.20
C VAL A 441 -14.02 -9.31 -6.14
N ARG A 442 -13.27 -9.18 -5.03
CA ARG A 442 -12.01 -9.91 -4.81
C ARG A 442 -12.23 -11.03 -3.80
N PHE A 443 -11.87 -12.24 -4.17
CA PHE A 443 -11.79 -13.40 -3.29
C PHE A 443 -10.33 -13.58 -2.88
N LYS A 444 -10.03 -13.55 -1.58
CA LYS A 444 -8.66 -13.68 -1.09
C LYS A 444 -8.59 -14.68 0.07
N TYR A 445 -7.73 -15.67 -0.08
CA TYR A 445 -7.48 -16.70 0.93
C TYR A 445 -5.99 -16.77 1.24
N PHE A 446 -5.65 -16.66 2.51
CA PHE A 446 -4.28 -16.78 3.00
C PHE A 446 -4.05 -18.12 3.70
N PHE A 447 -2.90 -18.76 3.52
CA PHE A 447 -2.53 -20.03 4.14
C PHE A 447 -1.07 -20.10 4.60
#